data_4d44a173aa1629b23dd266d751b6d0bc
#
_entry.id   4d44a173aa1629b23dd266d751b6d0bc
#
_cell.length_a   1.000
_cell.length_b   1.000
_cell.length_c   1.000
_cell.angle_alpha   90.00
_cell.angle_beta   90.00
_cell.angle_gamma   90.00
#
_symmetry.space_group_name_H-M   'P 1'
#
loop_
_entity.id
_entity.type
_entity.pdbx_description
1 polymer ?
#
loop_
_entity_poly.entity_id
_entity_poly.type
_entity_poly.pdbx_seq_one_letter_code
_entity_poly.pdbx_strand_id
1 'polypeptide(L)'
;MPTTRLPAARLSPTVLAAVAFTILAWASAFVVIRGTATEIGGGGLALGRLVVGTAALGVLLLAARSWVRPSAREWLLLVLYGVAWFGAYNVTLNLAEHTLDAGTTAMIVGIGPVLIALGAGLLLGEGVPRWLAIGTGVAFAGVVLIGLSASIFGESHIDLVGVLWAVASALTYAIGVLAQKPVLRRIPSIQATFIGCVIGTISCLPFAGQLVADAAAASPAALLGVAYLGVVPTALAFTTWGYALARIPAGQLGISTYLVPPIAVLAGWIAFGEVPAVLALAGGVLCLVGVGISRRRPVPARASGTALRDVSE
;
A
#
# COMPACT_ATOMS: atom_id res chain seq x y z
N MET A 1 -39.26 12.36 -14.66
CA MET A 1 -38.53 11.28 -15.31
C MET A 1 -37.95 10.39 -14.22
N PRO A 2 -38.21 9.08 -14.20
CA PRO A 2 -37.66 8.19 -13.18
C PRO A 2 -36.17 8.03 -13.45
N THR A 3 -35.35 8.37 -12.46
CA THR A 3 -33.90 8.12 -12.45
C THR A 3 -33.68 6.62 -12.30
N THR A 4 -33.47 5.93 -13.41
CA THR A 4 -33.00 4.54 -13.44
C THR A 4 -31.65 4.48 -12.75
N ARG A 5 -31.61 3.99 -11.51
CA ARG A 5 -30.39 3.58 -10.85
C ARG A 5 -29.82 2.42 -11.66
N LEU A 6 -28.73 2.67 -12.37
CA LEU A 6 -27.96 1.60 -13.00
C LEU A 6 -27.58 0.60 -11.89
N PRO A 7 -27.80 -0.69 -12.08
CA PRO A 7 -27.40 -1.70 -11.10
C PRO A 7 -25.88 -1.61 -10.92
N ALA A 8 -25.43 -1.68 -9.67
CA ALA A 8 -24.03 -1.75 -9.34
C ALA A 8 -23.41 -2.91 -10.13
N ALA A 9 -22.55 -2.60 -11.09
CA ALA A 9 -21.91 -3.61 -11.93
C ALA A 9 -21.18 -4.60 -10.99
N ARG A 10 -21.60 -5.86 -11.00
CA ARG A 10 -20.93 -6.91 -10.22
C ARG A 10 -19.51 -7.01 -10.73
N LEU A 11 -18.54 -6.88 -9.81
CA LEU A 11 -17.13 -7.08 -10.16
C LEU A 11 -16.96 -8.48 -10.75
N SER A 12 -16.18 -8.60 -11.82
CA SER A 12 -15.92 -9.91 -12.41
C SER A 12 -15.19 -10.82 -11.42
N PRO A 13 -15.43 -12.13 -11.42
CA PRO A 13 -14.73 -13.08 -10.56
C PRO A 13 -13.20 -12.95 -10.65
N THR A 14 -12.68 -12.67 -11.85
CA THR A 14 -11.24 -12.48 -12.11
C THR A 14 -10.69 -11.26 -11.36
N VAL A 15 -11.45 -10.15 -11.31
CA VAL A 15 -11.05 -8.95 -10.57
C VAL A 15 -11.05 -9.22 -9.07
N LEU A 16 -12.09 -9.94 -8.57
CA LEU A 16 -12.16 -10.33 -7.15
C LEU A 16 -11.01 -11.25 -6.76
N ALA A 17 -10.67 -12.23 -7.60
CA ALA A 17 -9.54 -13.13 -7.39
C ALA A 17 -8.20 -12.36 -7.37
N ALA A 18 -8.01 -11.42 -8.30
CA ALA A 18 -6.82 -10.56 -8.34
C ALA A 18 -6.66 -9.72 -7.07
N VAL A 19 -7.76 -9.14 -6.58
CA VAL A 19 -7.79 -8.36 -5.33
C VAL A 19 -7.48 -9.25 -4.14
N ALA A 20 -8.13 -10.40 -4.01
CA ALA A 20 -7.90 -11.34 -2.91
C ALA A 20 -6.45 -11.84 -2.88
N PHE A 21 -5.90 -12.23 -4.03
CA PHE A 21 -4.50 -12.62 -4.16
C PHE A 21 -3.55 -11.50 -3.71
N THR A 22 -3.78 -10.26 -4.18
CA THR A 22 -2.96 -9.11 -3.80
C THR A 22 -2.96 -8.88 -2.29
N ILE A 23 -4.13 -8.94 -1.65
CA ILE A 23 -4.27 -8.75 -0.20
C ILE A 23 -3.49 -9.82 0.57
N LEU A 24 -3.66 -11.09 0.22
CA LEU A 24 -2.99 -12.20 0.88
C LEU A 24 -1.47 -12.13 0.66
N ALA A 25 -1.03 -11.84 -0.56
CA ALA A 25 0.39 -11.70 -0.89
C ALA A 25 1.04 -10.52 -0.16
N TRP A 26 0.34 -9.39 0.00
CA TRP A 26 0.89 -8.25 0.75
C TRP A 26 0.85 -8.49 2.26
N ALA A 27 -0.18 -9.11 2.79
CA ALA A 27 -0.23 -9.46 4.21
C ALA A 27 0.89 -10.45 4.59
N SER A 28 1.14 -11.47 3.76
CA SER A 28 2.25 -12.40 3.98
C SER A 28 3.63 -11.76 3.86
N ALA A 29 3.76 -10.66 3.08
CA ALA A 29 5.01 -9.95 2.95
C ALA A 29 5.50 -9.40 4.29
N PHE A 30 4.62 -8.86 5.15
CA PHE A 30 4.98 -8.36 6.49
C PHE A 30 5.62 -9.46 7.33
N VAL A 31 5.06 -10.67 7.33
CA VAL A 31 5.59 -11.81 8.08
C VAL A 31 6.95 -12.27 7.54
N VAL A 32 7.08 -12.34 6.21
CA VAL A 32 8.34 -12.79 5.58
C VAL A 32 9.45 -11.75 5.76
N ILE A 33 9.15 -10.45 5.64
CA ILE A 33 10.12 -9.37 5.93
C ILE A 33 10.59 -9.50 7.37
N ARG A 34 9.68 -9.61 8.34
CA ARG A 34 10.00 -9.77 9.75
C ARG A 34 10.91 -10.98 10.01
N GLY A 35 10.62 -12.12 9.38
CA GLY A 35 11.43 -13.34 9.51
C GLY A 35 12.81 -13.24 8.88
N THR A 36 12.99 -12.42 7.84
CA THR A 36 14.29 -12.23 7.16
C THR A 36 15.11 -11.07 7.73
N ALA A 37 14.48 -10.15 8.47
CA ALA A 37 15.11 -8.93 8.98
C ALA A 37 16.28 -9.19 9.94
N THR A 38 16.34 -10.36 10.57
CA THR A 38 17.45 -10.75 11.48
C THR A 38 18.74 -11.11 10.76
N GLU A 39 18.64 -11.49 9.48
CA GLU A 39 19.79 -11.96 8.69
C GLU A 39 20.13 -11.01 7.52
N ILE A 40 19.15 -10.27 7.00
CA ILE A 40 19.32 -9.38 5.85
C ILE A 40 18.83 -7.98 6.23
N GLY A 41 19.73 -7.01 6.16
CA GLY A 41 19.42 -5.62 6.47
C GLY A 41 18.40 -5.02 5.49
N GLY A 42 17.60 -4.04 5.99
CA GLY A 42 16.43 -3.51 5.29
C GLY A 42 16.70 -3.02 3.87
N GLY A 43 17.84 -2.35 3.63
CA GLY A 43 18.23 -1.90 2.29
C GLY A 43 18.63 -3.06 1.37
N GLY A 44 19.40 -4.02 1.88
CA GLY A 44 19.78 -5.24 1.16
C GLY A 44 18.56 -6.07 0.79
N LEU A 45 17.63 -6.25 1.71
CA LEU A 45 16.37 -6.96 1.47
C LEU A 45 15.51 -6.25 0.41
N ALA A 46 15.43 -4.91 0.44
CA ALA A 46 14.72 -4.14 -0.58
C ALA A 46 15.34 -4.37 -1.96
N LEU A 47 16.66 -4.26 -2.10
CA LEU A 47 17.34 -4.50 -3.37
C LEU A 47 17.15 -5.95 -3.83
N GLY A 48 17.38 -6.94 -2.97
CA GLY A 48 17.28 -8.35 -3.30
C GLY A 48 15.91 -8.74 -3.86
N ARG A 49 14.82 -8.35 -3.15
CA ARG A 49 13.46 -8.60 -3.63
C ARG A 49 13.14 -7.90 -4.95
N LEU A 50 13.69 -6.68 -5.17
CA LEU A 50 13.47 -5.94 -6.42
C LEU A 50 14.24 -6.54 -7.59
N VAL A 51 15.45 -7.04 -7.39
CA VAL A 51 16.21 -7.78 -8.41
C VAL A 51 15.43 -9.02 -8.87
N VAL A 52 14.98 -9.84 -7.91
CA VAL A 52 14.16 -11.03 -8.21
C VAL A 52 12.84 -10.64 -8.87
N GLY A 53 12.16 -9.61 -8.34
CA GLY A 53 10.91 -9.11 -8.90
C GLY A 53 11.05 -8.58 -10.32
N THR A 54 12.14 -7.85 -10.59
CA THR A 54 12.44 -7.34 -11.94
C THR A 54 12.67 -8.48 -12.92
N ALA A 55 13.44 -9.51 -12.53
CA ALA A 55 13.67 -10.68 -13.36
C ALA A 55 12.36 -11.42 -13.67
N ALA A 56 11.53 -11.67 -12.66
CA ALA A 56 10.24 -12.33 -12.81
C ALA A 56 9.28 -11.52 -13.71
N LEU A 57 9.19 -10.20 -13.49
CA LEU A 57 8.37 -9.29 -14.31
C LEU A 57 8.90 -9.21 -15.74
N GLY A 58 10.22 -9.24 -15.95
CA GLY A 58 10.83 -9.27 -17.27
C GLY A 58 10.38 -10.49 -18.07
N VAL A 59 10.42 -11.68 -17.45
CA VAL A 59 9.92 -12.92 -18.07
C VAL A 59 8.44 -12.81 -18.41
N LEU A 60 7.61 -12.32 -17.48
CA LEU A 60 6.18 -12.16 -17.70
C LEU A 60 5.88 -11.14 -18.81
N LEU A 61 6.63 -10.05 -18.88
CA LEU A 61 6.46 -9.02 -19.91
C LEU A 61 6.83 -9.53 -21.31
N LEU A 62 7.93 -10.29 -21.40
CA LEU A 62 8.33 -10.95 -22.65
C LEU A 62 7.27 -11.95 -23.13
N ALA A 63 6.69 -12.72 -22.21
CA ALA A 63 5.59 -13.63 -22.53
C ALA A 63 4.32 -12.90 -22.99
N ALA A 64 4.01 -11.75 -22.37
CA ALA A 64 2.84 -10.95 -22.71
C ALA A 64 2.94 -10.24 -24.07
N ARG A 65 4.14 -10.06 -24.62
CA ARG A 65 4.44 -9.42 -25.92
C ARG A 65 3.74 -8.08 -26.13
N SER A 66 3.42 -7.37 -25.05
CA SER A 66 2.73 -6.10 -25.08
C SER A 66 3.67 -4.98 -24.62
N TRP A 67 4.01 -4.07 -25.54
CA TRP A 67 4.84 -2.91 -25.22
C TRP A 67 4.23 -1.65 -25.84
N VAL A 68 3.99 -0.64 -24.98
CA VAL A 68 3.52 0.68 -25.36
C VAL A 68 4.62 1.69 -25.03
N ARG A 69 5.06 2.51 -26.00
CA ARG A 69 6.08 3.54 -25.74
C ARG A 69 5.52 4.61 -24.82
N PRO A 70 6.10 4.83 -23.62
CA PRO A 70 5.66 5.88 -22.72
C PRO A 70 6.00 7.25 -23.30
N SER A 71 5.09 8.21 -23.13
CA SER A 71 5.36 9.64 -23.36
C SER A 71 6.29 10.23 -22.30
N ALA A 72 6.83 11.42 -22.52
CA ALA A 72 7.72 12.09 -21.54
C ALA A 72 7.02 12.28 -20.17
N ARG A 73 5.73 12.65 -20.18
CA ARG A 73 4.94 12.77 -18.94
C ARG A 73 4.75 11.42 -18.23
N GLU A 74 4.50 10.35 -18.98
CA GLU A 74 4.36 9.02 -18.42
C GLU A 74 5.69 8.50 -17.88
N TRP A 75 6.82 8.82 -18.53
CA TRP A 75 8.15 8.52 -17.98
C TRP A 75 8.39 9.21 -16.63
N LEU A 76 8.04 10.49 -16.49
CA LEU A 76 8.16 11.19 -15.21
C LEU A 76 7.32 10.52 -14.11
N LEU A 77 6.07 10.13 -14.43
CA LEU A 77 5.20 9.43 -13.51
C LEU A 77 5.71 8.02 -13.17
N LEU A 78 6.28 7.30 -14.14
CA LEU A 78 6.89 5.99 -13.93
C LEU A 78 8.14 6.08 -13.05
N VAL A 79 8.96 7.13 -13.22
CA VAL A 79 10.12 7.38 -12.35
C VAL A 79 9.64 7.67 -10.92
N LEU A 80 8.66 8.57 -10.76
CA LEU A 80 8.09 8.87 -9.45
C LEU A 80 7.48 7.62 -8.80
N TYR A 81 6.73 6.83 -9.56
CA TYR A 81 6.15 5.56 -9.13
C TYR A 81 7.23 4.56 -8.69
N GLY A 82 8.27 4.39 -9.52
CA GLY A 82 9.35 3.44 -9.24
C GLY A 82 10.18 3.82 -8.03
N VAL A 83 10.59 5.08 -7.93
CA VAL A 83 11.36 5.58 -6.78
C VAL A 83 10.54 5.56 -5.51
N ALA A 84 9.28 6.06 -5.55
CA ALA A 84 8.47 6.15 -4.35
C ALA A 84 8.00 4.78 -3.86
N TRP A 85 7.40 3.95 -4.73
CA TRP A 85 6.75 2.73 -4.27
C TRP A 85 7.64 1.49 -4.33
N PHE A 86 8.52 1.37 -5.32
CA PHE A 86 9.46 0.23 -5.34
C PHE A 86 10.74 0.53 -4.57
N GLY A 87 11.29 1.74 -4.67
CA GLY A 87 12.50 2.13 -3.94
C GLY A 87 12.21 2.47 -2.48
N ALA A 88 11.80 3.71 -2.22
CA ALA A 88 11.67 4.28 -0.88
C ALA A 88 10.72 3.48 0.01
N TYR A 89 9.54 3.09 -0.48
CA TYR A 89 8.59 2.27 0.28
C TYR A 89 9.21 0.96 0.78
N ASN A 90 9.87 0.20 -0.09
CA ASN A 90 10.44 -1.08 0.33
C ASN A 90 11.57 -0.90 1.34
N VAL A 91 12.41 0.12 1.19
CA VAL A 91 13.48 0.40 2.16
C VAL A 91 12.87 0.80 3.50
N THR A 92 11.94 1.75 3.51
CA THR A 92 11.34 2.25 4.76
C THR A 92 10.48 1.19 5.43
N LEU A 93 9.76 0.35 4.68
CA LEU A 93 8.99 -0.76 5.22
C LEU A 93 9.90 -1.79 5.90
N ASN A 94 10.95 -2.21 5.21
CA ASN A 94 11.88 -3.18 5.76
C ASN A 94 12.59 -2.62 7.02
N LEU A 95 12.98 -1.34 7.02
CA LEU A 95 13.55 -0.68 8.19
C LEU A 95 12.56 -0.63 9.36
N ALA A 96 11.28 -0.38 9.11
CA ALA A 96 10.25 -0.43 10.14
C ALA A 96 10.16 -1.82 10.78
N GLU A 97 10.18 -2.88 9.98
CA GLU A 97 10.05 -4.26 10.42
C GLU A 97 11.29 -4.81 11.14
N HIS A 98 12.41 -4.11 11.11
CA HIS A 98 13.56 -4.42 11.99
C HIS A 98 13.25 -4.15 13.47
N THR A 99 12.38 -3.18 13.76
CA THR A 99 12.12 -2.71 15.11
C THR A 99 10.66 -2.86 15.55
N LEU A 100 9.74 -3.00 14.59
CA LEU A 100 8.32 -3.20 14.85
C LEU A 100 7.90 -4.63 14.48
N ASP A 101 6.87 -5.14 15.15
CA ASP A 101 6.20 -6.35 14.72
C ASP A 101 5.42 -6.14 13.41
N ALA A 102 5.19 -7.24 12.69
CA ALA A 102 4.51 -7.22 11.39
C ALA A 102 3.09 -6.63 11.45
N GLY A 103 2.37 -6.89 12.56
CA GLY A 103 1.01 -6.39 12.76
C GLY A 103 0.98 -4.87 12.96
N THR A 104 1.84 -4.34 13.84
CA THR A 104 1.97 -2.91 14.11
C THR A 104 2.39 -2.15 12.86
N THR A 105 3.37 -2.66 12.12
CA THR A 105 3.81 -2.07 10.85
C THR A 105 2.67 -2.03 9.84
N ALA A 106 1.93 -3.14 9.68
CA ALA A 106 0.79 -3.21 8.77
C ALA A 106 -0.35 -2.23 9.16
N MET A 107 -0.61 -2.04 10.46
CA MET A 107 -1.61 -1.09 10.94
C MET A 107 -1.24 0.36 10.58
N ILE A 108 0.02 0.75 10.75
CA ILE A 108 0.49 2.09 10.39
C ILE A 108 0.45 2.31 8.88
N VAL A 109 0.97 1.37 8.09
CA VAL A 109 0.92 1.44 6.62
C VAL A 109 -0.51 1.44 6.10
N GLY A 110 -1.44 0.84 6.85
CA GLY A 110 -2.88 0.83 6.59
C GLY A 110 -3.55 2.22 6.51
N ILE A 111 -2.88 3.31 6.91
CA ILE A 111 -3.36 4.68 6.66
C ILE A 111 -3.17 5.13 5.20
N GLY A 112 -2.35 4.43 4.42
CA GLY A 112 -2.02 4.78 3.05
C GLY A 112 -3.23 5.11 2.16
N PRO A 113 -4.31 4.32 2.13
CA PRO A 113 -5.52 4.66 1.36
C PRO A 113 -6.18 5.99 1.74
N VAL A 114 -6.09 6.42 3.00
CA VAL A 114 -6.58 7.74 3.42
C VAL A 114 -5.69 8.84 2.83
N LEU A 115 -4.37 8.63 2.87
CA LEU A 115 -3.41 9.54 2.25
C LEU A 115 -3.59 9.62 0.72
N ILE A 116 -3.88 8.48 0.07
CA ILE A 116 -4.22 8.44 -1.36
C ILE A 116 -5.48 9.26 -1.64
N ALA A 117 -6.55 9.09 -0.85
CA ALA A 117 -7.78 9.82 -1.04
C ALA A 117 -7.61 11.32 -0.80
N LEU A 118 -6.83 11.70 0.22
CA LEU A 118 -6.49 13.10 0.51
C LEU A 118 -5.65 13.70 -0.62
N GLY A 119 -4.61 13.00 -1.07
CA GLY A 119 -3.76 13.43 -2.18
C GLY A 119 -4.54 13.56 -3.50
N ALA A 120 -5.47 12.65 -3.79
CA ALA A 120 -6.36 12.74 -4.94
C ALA A 120 -7.28 13.97 -4.85
N GLY A 121 -7.83 14.24 -3.67
CA GLY A 121 -8.66 15.41 -3.42
C GLY A 121 -7.93 16.73 -3.64
N LEU A 122 -6.68 16.82 -3.17
CA LEU A 122 -5.87 18.05 -3.27
C LEU A 122 -5.21 18.23 -4.66
N LEU A 123 -4.64 17.14 -5.22
CA LEU A 123 -3.83 17.21 -6.43
C LEU A 123 -4.66 17.05 -7.71
N LEU A 124 -5.77 16.31 -7.66
CA LEU A 124 -6.65 16.09 -8.81
C LEU A 124 -7.88 17.00 -8.81
N GLY A 125 -7.99 17.91 -7.85
CA GLY A 125 -9.11 18.86 -7.75
C GLY A 125 -10.45 18.20 -7.36
N GLU A 126 -10.45 16.98 -6.83
CA GLU A 126 -11.66 16.27 -6.40
C GLU A 126 -12.23 16.84 -5.09
N GLY A 127 -11.52 17.79 -4.45
CA GLY A 127 -11.87 18.39 -3.17
C GLY A 127 -11.63 17.46 -1.98
N VAL A 128 -11.66 18.03 -0.77
CA VAL A 128 -11.50 17.28 0.49
C VAL A 128 -12.83 17.33 1.27
N PRO A 129 -13.70 16.32 1.14
CA PRO A 129 -14.94 16.26 1.90
C PRO A 129 -14.66 16.27 3.40
N ARG A 130 -15.54 16.91 4.20
CA ARG A 130 -15.39 17.00 5.67
C ARG A 130 -15.13 15.64 6.34
N TRP A 131 -15.78 14.60 5.86
CA TRP A 131 -15.62 13.25 6.41
C TRP A 131 -14.23 12.65 6.11
N LEU A 132 -13.65 12.99 4.96
CA LEU A 132 -12.26 12.65 4.65
C LEU A 132 -11.29 13.33 5.63
N ALA A 133 -11.47 14.64 5.88
CA ALA A 133 -10.63 15.38 6.82
C ALA A 133 -10.75 14.84 8.27
N ILE A 134 -11.99 14.60 8.74
CA ILE A 134 -12.24 14.02 10.07
C ILE A 134 -11.62 12.63 10.18
N GLY A 135 -11.88 11.78 9.19
CA GLY A 135 -11.35 10.41 9.17
C GLY A 135 -9.83 10.37 9.14
N THR A 136 -9.19 11.28 8.40
CA THR A 136 -7.73 11.46 8.38
C THR A 136 -7.23 11.83 9.78
N GLY A 137 -7.84 12.80 10.45
CA GLY A 137 -7.47 13.19 11.81
C GLY A 137 -7.58 12.04 12.80
N VAL A 138 -8.65 11.25 12.75
CA VAL A 138 -8.85 10.06 13.59
C VAL A 138 -7.80 8.98 13.28
N ALA A 139 -7.49 8.73 12.02
CA ALA A 139 -6.47 7.76 11.64
C ALA A 139 -5.07 8.17 12.12
N PHE A 140 -4.72 9.46 12.01
CA PHE A 140 -3.46 9.98 12.55
C PHE A 140 -3.40 9.90 14.08
N ALA A 141 -4.51 10.17 14.80
CA ALA A 141 -4.58 9.96 16.24
C ALA A 141 -4.31 8.49 16.61
N GLY A 142 -4.77 7.54 15.80
CA GLY A 142 -4.43 6.12 15.94
C GLY A 142 -2.93 5.85 15.80
N VAL A 143 -2.26 6.44 14.80
CA VAL A 143 -0.79 6.32 14.63
C VAL A 143 -0.05 6.91 15.83
N VAL A 144 -0.49 8.09 16.31
CA VAL A 144 0.10 8.71 17.53
C VAL A 144 -0.06 7.78 18.73
N LEU A 145 -1.22 7.16 18.90
CA LEU A 145 -1.47 6.21 19.99
C LEU A 145 -0.57 4.97 19.90
N ILE A 146 -0.32 4.45 18.69
CA ILE A 146 0.66 3.37 18.46
C ILE A 146 2.07 3.84 18.89
N GLY A 147 2.49 5.03 18.47
CA GLY A 147 3.80 5.59 18.83
C GLY A 147 3.94 5.85 20.32
N LEU A 148 2.89 6.32 21.01
CA LEU A 148 2.88 6.52 22.46
C LEU A 148 2.97 5.22 23.25
N SER A 149 2.46 4.11 22.69
CA SER A 149 2.58 2.81 23.36
C SER A 149 4.05 2.42 23.61
N ALA A 150 4.95 2.84 22.73
CA ALA A 150 6.39 2.66 22.85
C ALA A 150 6.97 3.41 24.07
N SER A 151 6.47 4.61 24.34
CA SER A 151 7.02 5.49 25.38
C SER A 151 6.47 5.20 26.78
N ILE A 152 5.23 4.65 26.88
CA ILE A 152 4.52 4.51 28.16
C ILE A 152 4.83 3.18 28.85
N PHE A 153 5.01 2.11 28.10
CA PHE A 153 5.11 0.77 28.68
C PHE A 153 6.51 0.17 28.72
N GLY A 154 7.57 0.92 28.32
CA GLY A 154 9.01 0.58 28.54
C GLY A 154 9.49 -0.83 28.17
N GLU A 155 8.59 -1.79 28.08
CA GLU A 155 8.81 -3.19 27.73
C GLU A 155 8.28 -3.53 26.33
N SER A 156 7.63 -2.57 25.65
CA SER A 156 7.12 -2.81 24.31
C SER A 156 8.26 -2.66 23.29
N HIS A 157 8.40 -3.65 22.42
CA HIS A 157 9.30 -3.66 21.26
C HIS A 157 8.95 -2.61 20.20
N ILE A 158 8.24 -1.53 20.56
CA ILE A 158 7.84 -0.46 19.65
C ILE A 158 8.89 0.66 19.76
N ASP A 159 9.68 0.81 18.70
CA ASP A 159 10.64 1.90 18.54
C ASP A 159 10.01 3.06 17.76
N LEU A 160 10.17 4.29 18.28
CA LEU A 160 9.68 5.49 17.60
C LEU A 160 10.29 5.65 16.19
N VAL A 161 11.54 5.26 16.00
CA VAL A 161 12.21 5.29 14.69
C VAL A 161 11.51 4.33 13.72
N GLY A 162 11.13 3.14 14.18
CA GLY A 162 10.34 2.19 13.40
C GLY A 162 8.97 2.76 13.00
N VAL A 163 8.28 3.45 13.92
CA VAL A 163 7.01 4.12 13.62
C VAL A 163 7.19 5.19 12.54
N LEU A 164 8.26 5.99 12.61
CA LEU A 164 8.56 7.00 11.58
C LEU A 164 8.85 6.36 10.22
N TRP A 165 9.56 5.23 10.19
CA TRP A 165 9.78 4.47 8.95
C TRP A 165 8.47 3.91 8.38
N ALA A 166 7.58 3.38 9.22
CA ALA A 166 6.27 2.89 8.79
C ALA A 166 5.37 4.01 8.23
N VAL A 167 5.40 5.21 8.85
CA VAL A 167 4.70 6.40 8.32
C VAL A 167 5.31 6.85 6.99
N ALA A 168 6.63 6.86 6.85
CA ALA A 168 7.31 7.15 5.59
C ALA A 168 6.91 6.15 4.50
N SER A 169 6.74 4.87 4.85
CA SER A 169 6.22 3.84 3.94
C SER A 169 4.80 4.17 3.48
N ALA A 170 3.90 4.55 4.39
CA ALA A 170 2.53 4.92 4.03
C ALA A 170 2.48 6.12 3.07
N LEU A 171 3.34 7.13 3.28
CA LEU A 171 3.45 8.30 2.41
C LEU A 171 3.97 7.93 1.02
N THR A 172 5.07 7.19 0.95
CA THR A 172 5.69 6.78 -0.32
C THR A 172 4.79 5.82 -1.11
N TYR A 173 4.04 4.96 -0.43
CA TYR A 173 2.96 4.17 -1.02
C TYR A 173 1.89 5.06 -1.66
N ALA A 174 1.38 6.06 -0.94
CA ALA A 174 0.36 6.96 -1.45
C ALA A 174 0.86 7.73 -2.70
N ILE A 175 2.08 8.26 -2.66
CA ILE A 175 2.71 8.94 -3.80
C ILE A 175 2.79 7.98 -5.00
N GLY A 176 3.24 6.75 -4.78
CA GLY A 176 3.36 5.74 -5.83
C GLY A 176 2.03 5.41 -6.50
N VAL A 177 0.95 5.21 -5.74
CA VAL A 177 -0.39 4.93 -6.30
C VAL A 177 -0.92 6.12 -7.10
N LEU A 178 -0.75 7.34 -6.59
CA LEU A 178 -1.16 8.56 -7.29
C LEU A 178 -0.40 8.76 -8.61
N ALA A 179 0.88 8.43 -8.65
CA ALA A 179 1.69 8.47 -9.87
C ALA A 179 1.33 7.34 -10.84
N GLN A 180 1.03 6.13 -10.35
CA GLN A 180 0.68 4.98 -11.19
C GLN A 180 -0.67 5.16 -11.90
N LYS A 181 -1.68 5.70 -11.22
CA LYS A 181 -3.06 5.76 -11.72
C LYS A 181 -3.21 6.38 -13.12
N PRO A 182 -2.60 7.55 -13.44
CA PRO A 182 -2.68 8.12 -14.79
C PRO A 182 -1.99 7.27 -15.86
N VAL A 183 -0.88 6.60 -15.49
CA VAL A 183 -0.09 5.75 -16.40
C VAL A 183 -0.91 4.56 -16.90
N LEU A 184 -1.71 3.94 -16.01
CA LEU A 184 -2.53 2.77 -16.31
C LEU A 184 -3.70 3.05 -17.29
N ARG A 185 -3.94 4.32 -17.67
CA ARG A 185 -4.92 4.66 -18.70
C ARG A 185 -4.50 4.16 -20.10
N ARG A 186 -3.21 4.06 -20.34
CA ARG A 186 -2.66 3.71 -21.66
C ARG A 186 -1.62 2.58 -21.59
N ILE A 187 -0.82 2.53 -20.54
CA ILE A 187 0.25 1.54 -20.38
C ILE A 187 -0.30 0.32 -19.65
N PRO A 188 -0.08 -0.90 -20.18
CA PRO A 188 -0.47 -2.14 -19.51
C PRO A 188 0.14 -2.25 -18.10
N SER A 189 -0.63 -2.80 -17.13
CA SER A 189 -0.19 -2.90 -15.73
C SER A 189 1.14 -3.64 -15.57
N ILE A 190 1.33 -4.73 -16.31
CA ILE A 190 2.58 -5.51 -16.28
C ILE A 190 3.79 -4.68 -16.72
N GLN A 191 3.65 -3.87 -17.77
CA GLN A 191 4.71 -3.00 -18.26
C GLN A 191 5.00 -1.88 -17.27
N ALA A 192 3.96 -1.22 -16.74
CA ALA A 192 4.12 -0.17 -15.73
C ALA A 192 4.82 -0.71 -14.47
N THR A 193 4.43 -1.90 -14.02
CA THR A 193 5.02 -2.58 -12.86
C THR A 193 6.48 -2.96 -13.13
N PHE A 194 6.78 -3.51 -14.30
CA PHE A 194 8.16 -3.84 -14.69
C PHE A 194 9.05 -2.60 -14.69
N ILE A 195 8.65 -1.51 -15.38
CA ILE A 195 9.42 -0.27 -15.43
C ILE A 195 9.60 0.31 -14.03
N GLY A 196 8.54 0.36 -13.22
CA GLY A 196 8.62 0.81 -11.84
C GLY A 196 9.58 -0.02 -10.99
N CYS A 197 9.54 -1.36 -11.15
CA CYS A 197 10.43 -2.26 -10.43
C CYS A 197 11.91 -2.08 -10.86
N VAL A 198 12.19 -1.91 -12.16
CA VAL A 198 13.54 -1.59 -12.67
C VAL A 198 14.05 -0.29 -12.05
N ILE A 199 13.23 0.78 -12.07
CA ILE A 199 13.60 2.08 -11.50
C ILE A 199 13.83 1.95 -9.98
N GLY A 200 12.97 1.21 -9.27
CA GLY A 200 13.15 0.92 -7.86
C GLY A 200 14.45 0.14 -7.59
N THR A 201 14.77 -0.86 -8.42
CA THR A 201 16.02 -1.60 -8.33
C THR A 201 17.23 -0.67 -8.48
N ILE A 202 17.19 0.22 -9.49
CA ILE A 202 18.26 1.21 -9.72
C ILE A 202 18.40 2.15 -8.51
N SER A 203 17.30 2.62 -7.94
CA SER A 203 17.32 3.51 -6.77
C SER A 203 17.84 2.82 -5.50
N CYS A 204 17.76 1.50 -5.43
CA CYS A 204 18.28 0.70 -4.31
C CYS A 204 19.72 0.18 -4.54
N LEU A 205 20.36 0.44 -5.68
CA LEU A 205 21.76 0.01 -5.94
C LEU A 205 22.77 0.43 -4.86
N PRO A 206 22.65 1.57 -4.16
CA PRO A 206 23.53 1.88 -3.05
C PRO A 206 23.61 0.80 -1.97
N PHE A 207 22.60 -0.04 -1.84
CA PHE A 207 22.57 -1.17 -0.90
C PHE A 207 23.19 -2.47 -1.46
N ALA A 208 23.81 -2.46 -2.66
CA ALA A 208 24.36 -3.66 -3.27
C ALA A 208 25.45 -4.31 -2.41
N GLY A 209 26.34 -3.51 -1.82
CA GLY A 209 27.36 -4.03 -0.90
C GLY A 209 26.77 -4.74 0.32
N GLN A 210 25.72 -4.16 0.91
CA GLN A 210 24.99 -4.77 2.01
C GLN A 210 24.34 -6.09 1.57
N LEU A 211 23.62 -6.11 0.44
CA LEU A 211 22.99 -7.32 -0.07
C LEU A 211 23.98 -8.46 -0.27
N VAL A 212 25.16 -8.16 -0.87
CA VAL A 212 26.18 -9.18 -1.12
C VAL A 212 26.75 -9.74 0.18
N ALA A 213 27.06 -8.87 1.14
CA ALA A 213 27.59 -9.27 2.45
C ALA A 213 26.58 -10.11 3.23
N ASP A 214 25.34 -9.63 3.34
CA ASP A 214 24.28 -10.30 4.09
C ASP A 214 23.91 -11.65 3.41
N ALA A 215 23.75 -11.68 2.10
CA ALA A 215 23.40 -12.91 1.37
C ALA A 215 24.46 -13.99 1.45
N ALA A 216 25.75 -13.63 1.57
CA ALA A 216 26.83 -14.60 1.74
C ALA A 216 26.79 -15.30 3.12
N ALA A 217 26.21 -14.66 4.14
CA ALA A 217 26.09 -15.18 5.50
C ALA A 217 24.68 -15.72 5.81
N ALA A 218 23.67 -15.40 4.96
CA ALA A 218 22.29 -15.70 5.22
C ALA A 218 21.97 -17.20 5.10
N SER A 219 21.01 -17.65 5.89
CA SER A 219 20.48 -19.01 5.79
C SER A 219 19.72 -19.23 4.47
N PRO A 220 19.60 -20.48 3.99
CA PRO A 220 18.76 -20.80 2.84
C PRO A 220 17.29 -20.32 3.01
N ALA A 221 16.77 -20.32 4.24
CA ALA A 221 15.43 -19.84 4.54
C ALA A 221 15.28 -18.34 4.29
N ALA A 222 16.26 -17.53 4.70
CA ALA A 222 16.26 -16.08 4.45
C ALA A 222 16.37 -15.78 2.94
N LEU A 223 17.23 -16.50 2.20
CA LEU A 223 17.34 -16.36 0.74
C LEU A 223 16.06 -16.74 0.02
N LEU A 224 15.37 -17.81 0.45
CA LEU A 224 14.04 -18.17 -0.04
C LEU A 224 13.01 -17.09 0.28
N GLY A 225 13.11 -16.45 1.45
CA GLY A 225 12.30 -15.28 1.82
C GLY A 225 12.47 -14.13 0.83
N VAL A 226 13.71 -13.79 0.47
CA VAL A 226 14.01 -12.77 -0.57
C VAL A 226 13.39 -13.15 -1.92
N ALA A 227 13.57 -14.40 -2.35
CA ALA A 227 13.00 -14.88 -3.60
C ALA A 227 11.46 -14.82 -3.58
N TYR A 228 10.83 -15.26 -2.50
CA TYR A 228 9.40 -15.17 -2.29
C TYR A 228 8.91 -13.71 -2.37
N LEU A 229 9.55 -12.79 -1.64
CA LEU A 229 9.21 -11.37 -1.63
C LEU A 229 9.33 -10.73 -3.02
N GLY A 230 10.30 -11.15 -3.81
CA GLY A 230 10.46 -10.69 -5.19
C GLY A 230 9.37 -11.23 -6.12
N VAL A 231 9.08 -12.52 -6.06
CA VAL A 231 8.12 -13.15 -6.99
C VAL A 231 6.68 -12.85 -6.58
N VAL A 232 6.28 -13.17 -5.33
CA VAL A 232 4.88 -13.18 -4.95
C VAL A 232 4.36 -11.76 -4.61
N PRO A 233 4.83 -11.08 -3.55
CA PRO A 233 4.30 -9.76 -3.23
C PRO A 233 4.81 -8.63 -4.15
N THR A 234 5.93 -8.83 -4.88
CA THR A 234 6.41 -7.81 -5.82
C THR A 234 5.93 -8.08 -7.25
N ALA A 235 6.36 -9.14 -7.92
CA ALA A 235 5.99 -9.32 -9.32
C ALA A 235 4.50 -9.61 -9.52
N LEU A 236 3.98 -10.62 -8.83
CA LEU A 236 2.59 -11.06 -9.04
C LEU A 236 1.58 -10.12 -8.40
N ALA A 237 1.78 -9.70 -7.14
CA ALA A 237 0.79 -8.88 -6.45
C ALA A 237 0.68 -7.47 -7.03
N PHE A 238 1.79 -6.81 -7.41
CA PHE A 238 1.71 -5.51 -8.08
C PHE A 238 1.10 -5.59 -9.48
N THR A 239 1.29 -6.71 -10.19
CA THR A 239 0.65 -6.94 -11.49
C THR A 239 -0.86 -7.13 -11.34
N THR A 240 -1.30 -7.94 -10.36
CA THR A 240 -2.72 -8.17 -10.06
C THR A 240 -3.38 -6.93 -9.48
N TRP A 241 -2.68 -6.16 -8.64
CA TRP A 241 -3.12 -4.83 -8.18
C TRP A 241 -3.34 -3.89 -9.36
N GLY A 242 -2.34 -3.72 -10.23
CA GLY A 242 -2.45 -2.84 -11.41
C GLY A 242 -3.57 -3.28 -12.35
N TYR A 243 -3.79 -4.59 -12.51
CA TYR A 243 -4.92 -5.14 -13.25
C TYR A 243 -6.26 -4.72 -12.63
N ALA A 244 -6.40 -4.80 -11.32
CA ALA A 244 -7.60 -4.37 -10.61
C ALA A 244 -7.76 -2.84 -10.65
N LEU A 245 -6.68 -2.07 -10.43
CA LEU A 245 -6.67 -0.61 -10.43
C LEU A 245 -7.07 -0.01 -11.78
N ALA A 246 -6.75 -0.69 -12.88
CA ALA A 246 -7.19 -0.29 -14.22
C ALA A 246 -8.72 -0.46 -14.43
N ARG A 247 -9.40 -1.26 -13.59
CA ARG A 247 -10.82 -1.65 -13.74
C ARG A 247 -11.74 -1.14 -12.64
N ILE A 248 -11.19 -0.80 -11.49
CA ILE A 248 -11.93 -0.33 -10.32
C ILE A 248 -11.47 1.09 -9.97
N PRO A 249 -12.35 2.00 -9.52
CA PRO A 249 -11.94 3.28 -8.94
C PRO A 249 -10.94 3.07 -7.80
N ALA A 250 -9.88 3.89 -7.77
CA ALA A 250 -8.78 3.72 -6.80
C ALA A 250 -9.27 3.76 -5.34
N GLY A 251 -10.23 4.63 -5.02
CA GLY A 251 -10.84 4.69 -3.70
C GLY A 251 -11.56 3.40 -3.32
N GLN A 252 -12.24 2.73 -4.27
CA GLN A 252 -12.92 1.46 -4.02
C GLN A 252 -11.91 0.31 -3.86
N LEU A 253 -10.86 0.28 -4.69
CA LEU A 253 -9.81 -0.73 -4.56
C LEU A 253 -9.02 -0.57 -3.26
N GLY A 254 -8.69 0.66 -2.88
CA GLY A 254 -8.03 0.96 -1.61
C GLY A 254 -8.78 0.44 -0.38
N ILE A 255 -10.13 0.27 -0.48
CA ILE A 255 -10.94 -0.36 0.59
C ILE A 255 -10.46 -1.76 0.92
N SER A 256 -10.11 -2.52 -0.09
CA SER A 256 -9.74 -3.92 0.09
C SER A 256 -8.43 -4.09 0.89
N THR A 257 -7.51 -3.12 0.81
CA THR A 257 -6.23 -3.20 1.53
C THR A 257 -6.35 -3.08 3.05
N TYR A 258 -7.53 -2.69 3.57
CA TYR A 258 -7.77 -2.72 5.03
C TYR A 258 -7.91 -4.13 5.62
N LEU A 259 -8.00 -5.13 4.77
CA LEU A 259 -7.89 -6.52 5.21
C LEU A 259 -6.43 -6.92 5.48
N VAL A 260 -5.45 -6.17 4.99
CA VAL A 260 -4.03 -6.49 5.17
C VAL A 260 -3.62 -6.46 6.65
N PRO A 261 -3.87 -5.40 7.46
CA PRO A 261 -3.45 -5.37 8.85
C PRO A 261 -4.00 -6.53 9.70
N PRO A 262 -5.30 -6.84 9.72
CA PRO A 262 -5.78 -7.96 10.53
C PRO A 262 -5.21 -9.32 10.10
N ILE A 263 -4.98 -9.51 8.80
CA ILE A 263 -4.34 -10.74 8.30
C ILE A 263 -2.87 -10.78 8.71
N ALA A 264 -2.14 -9.65 8.64
CA ALA A 264 -0.75 -9.57 9.05
C ALA A 264 -0.58 -9.80 10.56
N VAL A 265 -1.46 -9.23 11.41
CA VAL A 265 -1.48 -9.49 12.86
C VAL A 265 -1.69 -10.97 13.14
N LEU A 266 -2.70 -11.58 12.52
CA LEU A 266 -2.99 -12.99 12.70
C LEU A 266 -1.82 -13.89 12.23
N ALA A 267 -1.24 -13.56 11.09
CA ALA A 267 -0.13 -14.32 10.52
C ALA A 267 1.17 -14.14 11.35
N GLY A 268 1.46 -12.95 11.88
CA GLY A 268 2.57 -12.68 12.78
C GLY A 268 2.42 -13.42 14.11
N TRP A 269 1.21 -13.47 14.66
CA TRP A 269 0.93 -14.26 15.86
C TRP A 269 1.16 -15.77 15.62
N ILE A 270 0.66 -16.31 14.52
CA ILE A 270 0.85 -17.74 14.18
C ILE A 270 2.33 -18.07 13.93
N ALA A 271 3.06 -17.19 13.22
CA ALA A 271 4.43 -17.46 12.81
C ALA A 271 5.46 -17.25 13.92
N PHE A 272 5.28 -16.23 14.76
CA PHE A 272 6.28 -15.77 15.72
C PHE A 272 5.75 -15.68 17.16
N GLY A 273 4.47 -15.92 17.41
CA GLY A 273 3.83 -15.67 18.70
C GLY A 273 3.74 -14.16 19.05
N GLU A 274 4.02 -13.28 18.10
CA GLU A 274 4.02 -11.83 18.31
C GLU A 274 2.57 -11.31 18.38
N VAL A 275 2.23 -10.73 19.54
CA VAL A 275 0.95 -10.02 19.71
C VAL A 275 1.26 -8.55 19.92
N PRO A 276 0.74 -7.64 19.08
CA PRO A 276 0.94 -6.21 19.30
C PRO A 276 0.46 -5.77 20.70
N ALA A 277 1.13 -4.80 21.30
CA ALA A 277 0.73 -4.24 22.59
C ALA A 277 -0.75 -3.77 22.54
N VAL A 278 -1.49 -3.91 23.66
CA VAL A 278 -2.93 -3.58 23.71
C VAL A 278 -3.20 -2.15 23.25
N LEU A 279 -2.32 -1.21 23.60
CA LEU A 279 -2.43 0.19 23.17
C LEU A 279 -2.16 0.36 21.68
N ALA A 280 -1.24 -0.44 21.09
CA ALA A 280 -1.01 -0.47 19.65
C ALA A 280 -2.22 -1.05 18.91
N LEU A 281 -2.85 -2.12 19.43
CA LEU A 281 -4.10 -2.65 18.88
C LEU A 281 -5.23 -1.61 18.94
N ALA A 282 -5.37 -0.89 20.05
CA ALA A 282 -6.34 0.20 20.18
C ALA A 282 -6.08 1.31 19.16
N GLY A 283 -4.82 1.70 18.96
CA GLY A 283 -4.40 2.66 17.93
C GLY A 283 -4.70 2.15 16.51
N GLY A 284 -4.45 0.88 16.24
CA GLY A 284 -4.78 0.23 14.97
C GLY A 284 -6.28 0.21 14.69
N VAL A 285 -7.11 -0.13 15.69
CA VAL A 285 -8.56 -0.02 15.58
C VAL A 285 -8.99 1.41 15.30
N LEU A 286 -8.38 2.40 15.98
CA LEU A 286 -8.66 3.82 15.75
C LEU A 286 -8.28 4.25 14.32
N CYS A 287 -7.16 3.76 13.78
CA CYS A 287 -6.79 3.96 12.38
C CYS A 287 -7.88 3.43 11.44
N LEU A 288 -8.35 2.19 11.65
CA LEU A 288 -9.40 1.57 10.82
C LEU A 288 -10.74 2.33 10.94
N VAL A 289 -11.09 2.81 12.14
CA VAL A 289 -12.28 3.65 12.37
C VAL A 289 -12.16 4.97 11.61
N GLY A 290 -11.00 5.65 11.70
CA GLY A 290 -10.72 6.88 10.95
C GLY A 290 -10.90 6.69 9.45
N VAL A 291 -10.43 5.58 8.95
CA VAL A 291 -10.64 5.16 7.58
C VAL A 291 -12.12 4.95 7.26
N GLY A 292 -12.87 4.23 8.10
CA GLY A 292 -14.31 4.04 7.94
C GLY A 292 -15.07 5.37 7.89
N ILE A 293 -14.69 6.33 8.75
CA ILE A 293 -15.26 7.69 8.79
C ILE A 293 -14.96 8.44 7.47
N SER A 294 -13.72 8.36 6.96
CA SER A 294 -13.30 9.07 5.75
C SER A 294 -14.15 8.74 4.51
N ARG A 295 -14.88 7.63 4.55
CA ARG A 295 -15.72 7.12 3.45
C ARG A 295 -17.17 7.54 3.50
N ARG A 296 -17.62 8.20 4.56
CA ARG A 296 -19.00 8.70 4.64
C ARG A 296 -19.23 9.69 3.52
N ARG A 297 -20.17 9.38 2.62
CA ARG A 297 -20.61 10.32 1.59
C ARG A 297 -21.40 11.43 2.25
N PRO A 298 -21.24 12.72 1.84
CA PRO A 298 -22.16 13.77 2.23
C PRO A 298 -23.56 13.34 1.79
N VAL A 299 -24.51 13.33 2.71
CA VAL A 299 -25.92 13.23 2.34
C VAL A 299 -26.22 14.47 1.49
N PRO A 300 -26.72 14.33 0.25
CA PRO A 300 -27.12 15.50 -0.52
C PRO A 300 -28.09 16.29 0.32
N ALA A 301 -27.81 17.58 0.54
CA ALA A 301 -28.76 18.47 1.18
C ALA A 301 -30.06 18.33 0.37
N ARG A 302 -31.17 17.94 1.05
CA ARG A 302 -32.50 18.01 0.46
C ARG A 302 -32.62 19.41 -0.08
N ALA A 303 -32.76 19.57 -1.40
CA ALA A 303 -33.16 20.81 -2.00
C ALA A 303 -34.44 21.20 -1.26
N SER A 304 -34.36 22.23 -0.42
CA SER A 304 -35.52 22.86 0.17
C SER A 304 -36.37 23.36 -1.00
N GLY A 305 -37.42 22.62 -1.29
CA GLY A 305 -38.39 22.98 -2.29
C GLY A 305 -39.00 24.32 -1.89
N THR A 306 -38.49 25.39 -2.46
CA THR A 306 -39.19 26.63 -2.54
C THR A 306 -40.35 26.37 -3.47
N ALA A 307 -41.50 26.05 -2.86
CA ALA A 307 -42.78 26.06 -3.54
C ALA A 307 -42.96 27.47 -4.10
N LEU A 308 -42.82 27.62 -5.40
CA LEU A 308 -43.38 28.75 -6.11
C LEU A 308 -44.88 28.63 -5.91
N ARG A 309 -45.41 29.51 -5.02
CA ARG A 309 -46.84 29.83 -4.99
C ARG A 309 -47.13 30.50 -6.35
N ASP A 310 -47.88 29.80 -7.17
CA ASP A 310 -48.61 30.40 -8.25
C ASP A 310 -49.52 31.48 -7.60
N VAL A 311 -49.28 32.70 -7.96
CA VAL A 311 -50.22 33.79 -7.81
C VAL A 311 -50.90 33.93 -9.17
N SER A 312 -52.05 33.28 -9.27
CA SER A 312 -53.02 33.60 -10.30
C SER A 312 -53.65 34.97 -9.95
N GLU A 313 -53.48 35.94 -10.84
CA GLU A 313 -54.46 36.95 -11.20
C GLU A 313 -54.33 37.26 -12.69
#